data_d62b6e956941ac922fa1254f06764340
#
_entry.id   d62b6e956941ac922fa1254f06764340
#
_cell.length_a   1.000
_cell.length_b   1.000
_cell.length_c   1.000
_cell.angle_alpha   90.00
_cell.angle_beta   90.00
_cell.angle_gamma   90.00
#
_symmetry.space_group_name_H-M   'P 1'
#
loop_
_entity.id
_entity.type
_entity.pdbx_description
1 polymer ?
#
loop_
_entity_poly.entity_id
_entity_poly.type
_entity_poly.pdbx_seq_one_letter_code
_entity_poly.pdbx_strand_id
1 'polypeptide(L)'
;MHTNKNNTNQVTNNTVAFETLEGREMMSATHHRHAVHAAVTPVKLNPVLPAPIIVPLSINQTAGVLQINGTAGSDNITLSQSGNVYTIKNGLWSTTVTGTFTKLVVKGLGGNDSIKLDASVTENADIYGGAGNDTLTGGSGNDRIFAGAGNNVVNGGAGNDTIITIGSNSDTVNGGAGTDTYWMDSSANEVITDLSAVEKAAKHEHRVSGFMGGVSTALNGQSFAEPATTNASMVYKNFSNMPLFSDNGPSGDDINQGYVGDCWYLSSLSSVAKINPDKINQSVVDLGDGTYAVQFTRNGQNVFSRVDGNLATWGGSSVAYANVKNSQGNSALWVAIMEKAMTQFMGTTASYKNIDGGWMSVAYDSMGLSERNIWASSTTDLVNQLDAALTANKAVTLGIGSVPAGAPLIGGHAYTVDHLNKDAKGNVISITLRNPWGVDGAGNDGVNDGYVTATPAQVYGGLLGATAAIV
;
A
#
# COMPACT_ATOMS: atom_id res chain seq x y z
N MET A 1 -11.70 -10.87 62.59
CA MET A 1 -12.02 -9.50 63.02
C MET A 1 -11.68 -8.51 61.92
N HIS A 2 -12.62 -7.67 61.62
CA HIS A 2 -12.64 -6.52 60.73
C HIS A 2 -12.85 -6.78 59.25
N THR A 3 -14.10 -6.63 58.93
CA THR A 3 -14.78 -6.36 57.69
C THR A 3 -14.34 -5.03 57.07
N ASN A 4 -14.17 -5.00 55.73
CA ASN A 4 -14.30 -3.75 55.05
C ASN A 4 -15.17 -3.88 53.80
N LYS A 5 -16.05 -2.94 53.66
CA LYS A 5 -17.26 -2.92 52.83
C LYS A 5 -16.94 -2.54 51.36
N ASN A 6 -17.61 -3.24 50.48
CA ASN A 6 -17.80 -2.86 49.08
C ASN A 6 -18.62 -1.53 48.97
N ASN A 7 -18.14 -0.65 48.13
CA ASN A 7 -18.91 0.49 47.64
C ASN A 7 -19.13 0.36 46.14
N THR A 8 -20.29 -0.10 45.74
CA THR A 8 -20.77 -0.14 44.36
C THR A 8 -21.51 1.15 44.07
N ASN A 9 -20.94 1.98 43.23
CA ASN A 9 -21.68 3.11 42.65
C ASN A 9 -22.56 2.60 41.52
N GLN A 10 -23.87 2.60 41.76
CA GLN A 10 -24.89 2.45 40.73
C GLN A 10 -25.10 3.79 40.02
N VAL A 11 -24.92 3.80 38.71
CA VAL A 11 -25.36 4.88 37.84
C VAL A 11 -26.83 4.61 37.52
N THR A 12 -27.73 5.43 38.01
CA THR A 12 -29.16 5.41 37.71
C THR A 12 -29.42 6.08 36.38
N ASN A 13 -29.93 5.32 35.42
CA ASN A 13 -30.50 5.84 34.17
C ASN A 13 -31.81 6.56 34.47
N ASN A 14 -31.87 7.87 34.27
CA ASN A 14 -33.10 8.63 34.23
C ASN A 14 -33.76 8.48 32.85
N THR A 15 -34.73 7.59 32.77
CA THR A 15 -35.66 7.53 31.65
C THR A 15 -36.79 8.53 31.92
N VAL A 16 -36.92 9.57 31.10
CA VAL A 16 -38.06 10.49 31.13
C VAL A 16 -39.16 9.84 30.31
N ALA A 17 -40.22 9.41 31.03
CA ALA A 17 -41.44 8.94 30.41
C ALA A 17 -42.34 10.14 30.07
N PHE A 18 -42.80 10.23 28.83
CA PHE A 18 -43.86 11.14 28.44
C PHE A 18 -45.19 10.48 28.72
N GLU A 19 -45.97 11.05 29.64
CA GLU A 19 -47.35 10.65 29.85
C GLU A 19 -48.26 11.23 28.76
N THR A 20 -49.08 10.39 28.17
CA THR A 20 -50.16 10.77 27.28
C THR A 20 -51.36 11.25 28.11
N LEU A 21 -51.78 12.49 27.88
CA LEU A 21 -53.01 13.05 28.46
C LEU A 21 -54.22 12.50 27.72
N GLU A 22 -54.95 11.58 28.36
CA GLU A 22 -56.28 11.17 27.93
C GLU A 22 -57.35 12.19 28.27
N GLY A 23 -58.32 12.27 27.36
CA GLY A 23 -59.37 13.26 27.38
C GLY A 23 -60.31 13.18 28.59
N ARG A 24 -60.68 14.34 29.05
CA ARG A 24 -61.87 14.50 29.92
C ARG A 24 -63.00 15.14 29.13
N GLU A 25 -64.09 14.37 28.99
CA GLU A 25 -65.40 14.89 28.59
C GLU A 25 -65.94 15.83 29.64
N MET A 26 -66.43 16.99 29.24
CA MET A 26 -67.25 17.86 30.10
C MET A 26 -68.62 18.00 29.52
N MET A 27 -69.57 17.78 30.43
CA MET A 27 -71.03 17.85 30.23
C MET A 27 -71.54 19.22 29.82
N SER A 28 -72.60 19.14 29.05
CA SER A 28 -73.50 20.13 28.55
C SER A 28 -74.02 21.18 29.61
N ALA A 29 -74.01 22.42 29.18
CA ALA A 29 -74.97 23.42 29.67
C ALA A 29 -75.38 24.33 28.50
N THR A 30 -76.63 24.25 28.11
CA THR A 30 -77.30 25.06 27.10
C THR A 30 -77.45 26.51 27.54
N HIS A 31 -76.92 27.45 26.78
CA HIS A 31 -77.44 28.84 26.75
C HIS A 31 -77.24 29.39 25.31
N HIS A 32 -78.36 29.76 24.71
CA HIS A 32 -78.39 30.45 23.42
C HIS A 32 -77.80 31.87 23.52
N ARG A 33 -76.81 32.16 22.74
CA ARG A 33 -76.48 33.52 22.25
C ARG A 33 -75.92 33.46 20.85
N HIS A 34 -76.53 34.25 19.95
CA HIS A 34 -76.05 34.50 18.63
C HIS A 34 -74.59 35.00 18.66
N ALA A 35 -73.67 34.31 18.03
CA ALA A 35 -72.30 34.76 17.75
C ALA A 35 -72.03 34.66 16.26
N VAL A 36 -71.69 35.77 15.67
CA VAL A 36 -71.23 35.92 14.30
C VAL A 36 -69.99 35.12 14.14
N HIS A 37 -70.03 34.10 13.29
CA HIS A 37 -68.84 33.29 12.93
C HIS A 37 -67.96 34.07 11.95
N ALA A 38 -66.90 34.70 12.45
CA ALA A 38 -65.75 34.99 11.63
C ALA A 38 -64.97 33.68 11.42
N ALA A 39 -64.87 33.16 10.19
CA ALA A 39 -64.11 32.00 9.87
C ALA A 39 -62.61 32.34 10.05
N VAL A 40 -62.04 31.88 11.15
CA VAL A 40 -60.55 31.87 11.33
C VAL A 40 -60.03 30.70 10.56
N THR A 41 -59.45 30.93 9.37
CA THR A 41 -58.67 29.94 8.66
C THR A 41 -57.47 29.51 9.52
N PRO A 42 -57.26 28.21 9.78
CA PRO A 42 -56.09 27.77 10.53
C PRO A 42 -54.84 28.08 9.71
N VAL A 43 -54.00 28.93 10.26
CA VAL A 43 -52.65 29.11 9.71
C VAL A 43 -51.91 27.79 9.86
N LYS A 44 -51.70 27.07 8.76
CA LYS A 44 -50.75 25.95 8.73
C LYS A 44 -49.36 26.50 9.04
N LEU A 45 -48.93 26.35 10.30
CA LEU A 45 -47.54 26.51 10.65
C LEU A 45 -46.81 25.37 9.97
N ASN A 46 -46.06 25.66 8.89
CA ASN A 46 -45.08 24.73 8.39
C ASN A 46 -44.12 24.41 9.55
N PRO A 47 -43.85 23.12 9.83
CA PRO A 47 -42.86 22.82 10.84
C PRO A 47 -41.53 23.47 10.39
N VAL A 48 -41.03 24.37 11.23
CA VAL A 48 -39.67 24.87 11.06
C VAL A 48 -38.77 23.66 11.28
N LEU A 49 -38.23 23.13 10.19
CA LEU A 49 -37.22 22.11 10.28
C LEU A 49 -36.10 22.68 11.16
N PRO A 50 -35.62 21.92 12.15
CA PRO A 50 -34.48 22.38 12.93
C PRO A 50 -33.33 22.69 11.97
N ALA A 51 -32.61 23.79 12.22
CA ALA A 51 -31.47 24.15 11.44
C ALA A 51 -30.52 22.94 11.41
N PRO A 52 -29.90 22.60 10.24
CA PRO A 52 -28.99 21.51 10.15
C PRO A 52 -27.88 21.69 11.19
N ILE A 53 -27.67 20.66 12.02
CA ILE A 53 -26.58 20.66 13.00
C ILE A 53 -25.30 20.56 12.17
N ILE A 54 -24.55 21.66 12.08
CA ILE A 54 -23.28 21.69 11.41
C ILE A 54 -22.26 21.08 12.38
N VAL A 55 -21.82 19.86 12.12
CA VAL A 55 -20.73 19.24 12.86
C VAL A 55 -19.42 19.65 12.20
N PRO A 56 -18.51 20.36 12.90
CA PRO A 56 -17.24 20.75 12.32
C PRO A 56 -16.36 19.53 12.10
N LEU A 57 -15.60 19.54 10.99
CA LEU A 57 -14.58 18.53 10.71
C LEU A 57 -13.44 18.60 11.75
N SER A 58 -12.82 17.47 12.04
CA SER A 58 -11.59 17.45 12.82
C SER A 58 -10.39 17.70 11.92
N ILE A 59 -9.63 18.78 12.20
CA ILE A 59 -8.47 19.18 11.39
C ILE A 59 -7.22 19.14 12.26
N ASN A 60 -6.22 18.38 11.82
CA ASN A 60 -4.95 18.23 12.50
C ASN A 60 -3.79 18.59 11.54
N GLN A 61 -2.75 19.21 12.09
CA GLN A 61 -1.53 19.54 11.38
C GLN A 61 -0.33 18.94 12.13
N THR A 62 0.43 18.09 11.48
CA THR A 62 1.58 17.45 12.11
C THR A 62 2.66 17.19 11.07
N ALA A 63 3.87 17.71 11.30
CA ALA A 63 5.08 17.39 10.54
C ALA A 63 4.90 17.42 8.99
N GLY A 64 4.31 18.48 8.45
CA GLY A 64 4.10 18.63 7.00
C GLY A 64 2.88 17.88 6.45
N VAL A 65 2.04 17.27 7.32
CA VAL A 65 0.79 16.61 6.94
C VAL A 65 -0.40 17.45 7.39
N LEU A 66 -1.35 17.69 6.49
CA LEU A 66 -2.67 18.22 6.82
C LEU A 66 -3.68 17.08 6.81
N GLN A 67 -4.24 16.76 7.97
CA GLN A 67 -5.26 15.72 8.12
C GLN A 67 -6.63 16.32 8.39
N ILE A 68 -7.63 15.90 7.62
CA ILE A 68 -9.03 16.30 7.70
C ILE A 68 -9.86 15.03 7.93
N ASN A 69 -10.61 14.98 9.03
CA ASN A 69 -11.50 13.87 9.29
C ASN A 69 -12.95 14.37 9.27
N GLY A 70 -13.78 13.66 8.54
CA GLY A 70 -15.22 13.77 8.51
C GLY A 70 -15.86 13.26 9.80
N THR A 71 -17.12 12.89 9.71
CA THR A 71 -17.94 12.41 10.82
C THR A 71 -18.39 10.95 10.59
N ALA A 72 -19.26 10.43 11.41
CA ALA A 72 -19.91 9.15 11.18
C ALA A 72 -21.19 9.26 10.31
N GLY A 73 -21.53 10.44 9.84
CA GLY A 73 -22.66 10.72 8.96
C GLY A 73 -22.18 11.32 7.64
N SER A 74 -23.08 11.45 6.67
CA SER A 74 -22.73 11.94 5.33
C SER A 74 -22.15 13.35 5.35
N ASP A 75 -20.94 13.49 4.86
CA ASP A 75 -20.20 14.74 4.77
C ASP A 75 -20.09 15.22 3.32
N ASN A 76 -19.93 16.54 3.15
CA ASN A 76 -19.66 17.16 1.84
C ASN A 76 -18.39 18.00 1.95
N ILE A 77 -17.25 17.32 1.88
CA ILE A 77 -15.92 17.89 2.08
C ILE A 77 -15.39 18.42 0.77
N THR A 78 -15.04 19.70 0.73
CA THR A 78 -14.28 20.28 -0.38
C THR A 78 -13.02 20.93 0.13
N LEU A 79 -11.92 20.72 -0.57
CA LEU A 79 -10.62 21.32 -0.31
C LEU A 79 -10.15 22.06 -1.57
N SER A 80 -9.78 23.32 -1.41
CA SER A 80 -9.13 24.12 -2.45
C SER A 80 -7.91 24.84 -1.90
N GLN A 81 -6.96 25.18 -2.77
CA GLN A 81 -5.67 25.77 -2.42
C GLN A 81 -5.43 27.07 -3.19
N SER A 82 -4.85 28.04 -2.50
CA SER A 82 -4.33 29.28 -3.09
C SER A 82 -3.02 29.64 -2.40
N GLY A 83 -1.91 29.39 -3.07
CA GLY A 83 -0.58 29.45 -2.46
C GLY A 83 -0.46 28.49 -1.27
N ASN A 84 -0.18 29.01 -0.10
CA ASN A 84 -0.09 28.22 1.13
C ASN A 84 -1.38 28.25 2.00
N VAL A 85 -2.49 28.70 1.44
CA VAL A 85 -3.80 28.78 2.12
C VAL A 85 -4.72 27.69 1.54
N TYR A 86 -5.17 26.82 2.43
CA TYR A 86 -6.13 25.74 2.13
C TYR A 86 -7.49 26.13 2.67
N THR A 87 -8.50 26.15 1.82
CA THR A 87 -9.89 26.37 2.20
C THR A 87 -10.62 25.04 2.28
N ILE A 88 -11.12 24.70 3.46
CA ILE A 88 -11.81 23.45 3.77
C ILE A 88 -13.28 23.78 4.03
N LYS A 89 -14.19 23.05 3.39
CA LYS A 89 -15.63 23.20 3.58
C LYS A 89 -16.28 21.85 3.91
N ASN A 90 -17.34 21.87 4.68
CA ASN A 90 -18.30 20.77 4.84
C ASN A 90 -19.72 21.35 4.76
N GLY A 91 -20.33 21.22 3.58
CA GLY A 91 -21.60 21.88 3.31
C GLY A 91 -21.52 23.40 3.49
N LEU A 92 -22.24 23.94 4.48
CA LEU A 92 -22.25 25.37 4.80
C LEU A 92 -21.11 25.80 5.74
N TRP A 93 -20.44 24.86 6.38
CA TRP A 93 -19.28 25.16 7.23
C TRP A 93 -18.03 25.40 6.40
N SER A 94 -17.20 26.33 6.83
CA SER A 94 -15.93 26.61 6.14
C SER A 94 -14.88 27.11 7.12
N THR A 95 -13.63 26.73 6.85
CA THR A 95 -12.43 27.24 7.55
C THR A 95 -11.27 27.33 6.60
N THR A 96 -10.20 28.00 7.04
CA THR A 96 -8.94 28.06 6.30
C THR A 96 -7.79 27.58 7.18
N VAL A 97 -6.82 26.92 6.55
CA VAL A 97 -5.55 26.51 7.16
C VAL A 97 -4.43 27.09 6.33
N THR A 98 -3.46 27.70 6.99
CA THR A 98 -2.27 28.26 6.32
C THR A 98 -1.04 27.45 6.70
N GLY A 99 -0.31 26.95 5.72
CA GLY A 99 0.88 26.16 5.95
C GLY A 99 1.47 25.61 4.63
N THR A 100 2.64 25.02 4.73
CA THR A 100 3.23 24.23 3.64
C THR A 100 3.14 22.76 4.06
N PHE A 101 2.39 22.00 3.30
CA PHE A 101 2.21 20.56 3.55
C PHE A 101 2.83 19.81 2.37
N THR A 102 3.39 18.66 2.65
CA THR A 102 3.91 17.71 1.65
C THR A 102 2.95 16.58 1.39
N LYS A 103 1.94 16.45 2.27
CA LYS A 103 0.93 15.40 2.17
C LYS A 103 -0.40 15.84 2.78
N LEU A 104 -1.48 15.42 2.14
CA LEU A 104 -2.84 15.59 2.63
C LEU A 104 -3.42 14.22 3.01
N VAL A 105 -4.25 14.20 4.06
CA VAL A 105 -5.01 13.00 4.45
C VAL A 105 -6.46 13.43 4.69
N VAL A 106 -7.41 12.89 3.92
CA VAL A 106 -8.83 13.21 4.05
C VAL A 106 -9.60 11.92 4.27
N LYS A 107 -10.40 11.88 5.34
CA LYS A 107 -11.18 10.69 5.74
C LYS A 107 -12.65 11.05 5.87
N GLY A 108 -13.53 10.35 5.13
CA GLY A 108 -14.99 10.45 5.26
C GLY A 108 -15.46 9.80 6.56
N LEU A 109 -14.96 8.62 6.86
CA LEU A 109 -15.27 7.71 7.98
C LEU A 109 -16.52 6.89 7.72
N GLY A 110 -17.70 7.41 7.84
CA GLY A 110 -18.93 6.66 7.60
C GLY A 110 -20.08 7.54 7.19
N GLY A 111 -21.02 6.98 6.48
CA GLY A 111 -22.07 7.71 5.78
C GLY A 111 -21.80 7.72 4.28
N ASN A 112 -22.68 8.35 3.51
CA ASN A 112 -22.44 8.53 2.08
C ASN A 112 -21.76 9.88 1.87
N ASP A 113 -20.46 9.87 1.69
CA ASP A 113 -19.63 11.06 1.69
C ASP A 113 -19.38 11.60 0.26
N SER A 114 -19.26 12.91 0.16
CA SER A 114 -18.73 13.57 -1.03
C SER A 114 -17.44 14.27 -0.64
N ILE A 115 -16.30 13.75 -1.10
CA ILE A 115 -14.98 14.32 -0.87
C ILE A 115 -14.41 14.79 -2.21
N LYS A 116 -14.12 16.09 -2.30
CA LYS A 116 -13.55 16.67 -3.51
C LYS A 116 -12.35 17.55 -3.16
N LEU A 117 -11.21 17.19 -3.70
CA LEU A 117 -10.06 18.07 -3.83
C LEU A 117 -10.18 18.81 -5.17
N ASP A 118 -10.09 20.13 -5.11
CA ASP A 118 -10.09 20.96 -6.33
C ASP A 118 -8.76 20.79 -7.10
N ALA A 119 -8.78 21.00 -8.39
CA ALA A 119 -7.57 20.95 -9.23
C ALA A 119 -6.47 21.96 -8.81
N SER A 120 -6.78 22.92 -7.94
CA SER A 120 -5.80 23.81 -7.32
C SER A 120 -4.93 23.13 -6.25
N VAL A 121 -5.34 21.95 -5.76
CA VAL A 121 -4.61 21.16 -4.79
C VAL A 121 -3.59 20.31 -5.55
N THR A 122 -2.31 20.54 -5.30
CA THR A 122 -1.20 19.92 -6.05
C THR A 122 -0.39 18.92 -5.22
N GLU A 123 -0.62 18.89 -3.92
CA GLU A 123 0.02 17.92 -3.01
C GLU A 123 -0.63 16.55 -3.16
N ASN A 124 0.18 15.50 -3.01
CA ASN A 124 -0.32 14.13 -2.96
C ASN A 124 -1.25 13.92 -1.76
N ALA A 125 -2.39 13.32 -2.00
CA ALA A 125 -3.39 13.05 -0.97
C ALA A 125 -3.63 11.55 -0.74
N ASP A 126 -3.89 11.17 0.51
CA ASP A 126 -4.55 9.93 0.86
C ASP A 126 -6.02 10.24 1.16
N ILE A 127 -6.93 9.74 0.34
CA ILE A 127 -8.37 9.96 0.46
C ILE A 127 -9.03 8.64 0.85
N TYR A 128 -9.75 8.64 1.96
CA TYR A 128 -10.48 7.48 2.46
C TYR A 128 -11.98 7.79 2.46
N GLY A 129 -12.78 7.07 1.67
CA GLY A 129 -14.23 7.15 1.71
C GLY A 129 -14.74 6.61 3.04
N GLY A 130 -14.49 5.34 3.28
CA GLY A 130 -14.88 4.68 4.53
C GLY A 130 -16.04 3.73 4.33
N ALA A 131 -17.11 3.87 5.11
CA ALA A 131 -18.28 3.01 4.98
C ALA A 131 -19.46 3.81 4.44
N GLY A 132 -20.00 3.40 3.30
CA GLY A 132 -21.13 4.05 2.63
C GLY A 132 -20.92 4.11 1.13
N ASN A 133 -21.83 4.77 0.43
CA ASN A 133 -21.68 4.98 -1.01
C ASN A 133 -21.08 6.37 -1.24
N ASP A 134 -19.77 6.39 -1.48
CA ASP A 134 -18.99 7.62 -1.48
C ASP A 134 -18.75 8.16 -2.90
N THR A 135 -18.59 9.47 -3.00
CA THR A 135 -18.12 10.14 -4.22
C THR A 135 -16.80 10.84 -3.91
N LEU A 136 -15.73 10.33 -4.47
CA LEU A 136 -14.37 10.75 -4.17
C LEU A 136 -13.71 11.37 -5.40
N THR A 137 -13.10 12.54 -5.23
CA THR A 137 -12.36 13.19 -6.31
C THR A 137 -11.03 13.71 -5.77
N GLY A 138 -9.93 13.26 -6.36
CA GLY A 138 -8.57 13.71 -6.11
C GLY A 138 -8.26 15.09 -6.68
N GLY A 139 -7.08 15.61 -6.39
CA GLY A 139 -6.61 16.92 -6.84
C GLY A 139 -5.83 16.89 -8.15
N SER A 140 -4.64 17.47 -8.10
CA SER A 140 -3.66 17.42 -9.20
C SER A 140 -2.31 16.80 -8.76
N GLY A 141 -2.24 16.26 -7.56
CA GLY A 141 -1.13 15.46 -7.05
C GLY A 141 -1.26 13.99 -7.46
N ASN A 142 -0.26 13.17 -7.14
CA ASN A 142 -0.37 11.72 -7.27
C ASN A 142 -1.07 11.18 -6.02
N ASP A 143 -2.35 10.90 -6.16
CA ASP A 143 -3.23 10.59 -5.03
C ASP A 143 -3.36 9.08 -4.79
N ARG A 144 -3.61 8.70 -3.54
CA ARG A 144 -4.05 7.35 -3.18
C ARG A 144 -5.48 7.44 -2.68
N ILE A 145 -6.39 6.75 -3.35
CA ILE A 145 -7.82 6.80 -3.04
C ILE A 145 -8.29 5.42 -2.62
N PHE A 146 -8.70 5.33 -1.37
CA PHE A 146 -9.26 4.15 -0.74
C PHE A 146 -10.78 4.32 -0.66
N ALA A 147 -11.50 3.67 -1.58
CA ALA A 147 -12.94 3.86 -1.67
C ALA A 147 -13.66 3.37 -0.42
N GLY A 148 -13.25 2.22 0.11
CA GLY A 148 -13.89 1.63 1.29
C GLY A 148 -15.09 0.76 0.93
N ALA A 149 -16.01 0.57 1.89
CA ALA A 149 -17.14 -0.32 1.70
C ALA A 149 -18.36 0.42 1.13
N GLY A 150 -18.99 -0.16 0.13
CA GLY A 150 -20.20 0.40 -0.52
C GLY A 150 -20.10 0.42 -2.03
N ASN A 151 -20.96 1.17 -2.70
CA ASN A 151 -20.89 1.40 -4.13
C ASN A 151 -20.40 2.82 -4.37
N ASN A 152 -19.13 2.95 -4.74
CA ASN A 152 -18.46 4.24 -4.77
C ASN A 152 -18.31 4.77 -6.20
N VAL A 153 -18.18 6.08 -6.30
CA VAL A 153 -17.78 6.77 -7.53
C VAL A 153 -16.46 7.48 -7.27
N VAL A 154 -15.41 7.06 -7.96
CA VAL A 154 -14.06 7.57 -7.75
C VAL A 154 -13.54 8.25 -9.02
N ASN A 155 -12.93 9.40 -8.84
CA ASN A 155 -12.18 10.12 -9.86
C ASN A 155 -10.81 10.49 -9.29
N GLY A 156 -9.71 9.97 -9.87
CA GLY A 156 -8.34 10.27 -9.44
C GLY A 156 -8.02 11.76 -9.56
N GLY A 157 -8.35 12.35 -10.68
CA GLY A 157 -8.09 13.77 -10.94
C GLY A 157 -7.02 13.98 -11.99
N ALA A 158 -5.95 14.65 -11.63
CA ALA A 158 -4.75 14.73 -12.47
C ALA A 158 -3.55 14.30 -11.63
N GLY A 159 -2.59 13.65 -12.25
CA GLY A 159 -1.46 13.00 -11.57
C GLY A 159 -1.46 11.51 -11.88
N ASN A 160 -0.51 10.78 -11.35
CA ASN A 160 -0.47 9.33 -11.44
C ASN A 160 -1.07 8.75 -10.16
N ASP A 161 -2.32 8.35 -10.22
CA ASP A 161 -3.12 8.00 -9.06
C ASP A 161 -3.11 6.49 -8.78
N THR A 162 -3.27 6.11 -7.53
CA THR A 162 -3.49 4.72 -7.13
C THR A 162 -4.87 4.60 -6.48
N ILE A 163 -5.77 3.88 -7.14
CA ILE A 163 -7.16 3.75 -6.72
C ILE A 163 -7.42 2.34 -6.23
N ILE A 164 -7.90 2.23 -5.00
CA ILE A 164 -8.16 0.98 -4.29
C ILE A 164 -9.65 0.87 -4.00
N THR A 165 -10.33 -0.09 -4.67
CA THR A 165 -11.75 -0.39 -4.47
C THR A 165 -12.00 -1.82 -3.99
N ILE A 166 -10.94 -2.54 -3.58
CA ILE A 166 -11.04 -3.88 -3.01
C ILE A 166 -11.92 -3.85 -1.76
N GLY A 167 -12.84 -4.84 -1.65
CA GLY A 167 -13.72 -4.99 -0.49
C GLY A 167 -15.10 -4.38 -0.68
N SER A 168 -15.38 -3.81 -1.83
CA SER A 168 -16.68 -3.36 -2.30
C SER A 168 -17.24 -4.30 -3.39
N ASN A 169 -18.35 -3.97 -4.02
CA ASN A 169 -18.94 -4.87 -5.03
C ASN A 169 -19.33 -4.19 -6.35
N SER A 170 -19.33 -2.85 -6.41
CA SER A 170 -19.89 -2.13 -7.56
C SER A 170 -19.43 -0.68 -7.59
N ASP A 171 -18.14 -0.49 -7.85
CA ASP A 171 -17.57 0.85 -7.95
C ASP A 171 -17.44 1.30 -9.41
N THR A 172 -17.55 2.60 -9.60
CA THR A 172 -17.28 3.25 -10.89
C THR A 172 -16.06 4.14 -10.73
N VAL A 173 -15.01 3.82 -11.47
CA VAL A 173 -13.71 4.46 -11.33
C VAL A 173 -13.31 5.17 -12.61
N ASN A 174 -12.81 6.38 -12.46
CA ASN A 174 -12.16 7.18 -13.47
C ASN A 174 -10.78 7.58 -12.92
N GLY A 175 -9.68 7.20 -13.55
CA GLY A 175 -8.33 7.58 -13.14
C GLY A 175 -8.09 9.07 -13.37
N GLY A 176 -8.48 9.55 -14.53
CA GLY A 176 -8.32 10.96 -14.91
C GLY A 176 -7.15 11.21 -15.82
N ALA A 177 -6.38 12.24 -15.54
CA ALA A 177 -5.24 12.61 -16.38
C ALA A 177 -3.92 12.14 -15.75
N GLY A 178 -3.25 11.23 -16.41
CA GLY A 178 -1.99 10.66 -15.93
C GLY A 178 -1.78 9.23 -16.38
N THR A 179 -1.08 8.49 -15.59
CA THR A 179 -0.95 7.03 -15.70
C THR A 179 -1.33 6.43 -14.35
N ASP A 180 -2.53 5.87 -14.31
CA ASP A 180 -3.17 5.49 -13.06
C ASP A 180 -3.10 3.99 -12.81
N THR A 181 -3.15 3.60 -11.55
CA THR A 181 -3.10 2.19 -11.12
C THR A 181 -4.36 1.85 -10.34
N TYR A 182 -4.96 0.72 -10.68
CA TYR A 182 -6.27 0.29 -10.16
C TYR A 182 -6.14 -1.05 -9.45
N TRP A 183 -6.50 -1.09 -8.17
CA TRP A 183 -6.62 -2.31 -7.37
C TRP A 183 -8.06 -2.50 -6.97
N MET A 184 -8.73 -3.47 -7.59
CA MET A 184 -10.18 -3.61 -7.49
C MET A 184 -10.61 -5.07 -7.43
N ASP A 185 -11.83 -5.31 -6.96
CA ASP A 185 -12.40 -6.65 -7.01
C ASP A 185 -12.61 -7.11 -8.47
N SER A 186 -12.57 -8.41 -8.69
CA SER A 186 -12.82 -8.98 -10.03
C SER A 186 -14.30 -9.07 -10.39
N SER A 187 -15.17 -8.34 -9.67
CA SER A 187 -16.60 -8.25 -9.96
C SER A 187 -16.86 -7.60 -11.33
N ALA A 188 -17.83 -8.09 -12.06
CA ALA A 188 -18.25 -7.49 -13.32
C ALA A 188 -18.93 -6.11 -13.16
N ASN A 189 -19.30 -5.75 -11.94
CA ASN A 189 -19.90 -4.46 -11.60
C ASN A 189 -18.86 -3.39 -11.25
N GLU A 190 -17.60 -3.79 -11.12
CA GLU A 190 -16.45 -2.88 -10.95
C GLU A 190 -16.02 -2.34 -12.32
N VAL A 191 -16.18 -1.06 -12.56
CA VAL A 191 -15.97 -0.45 -13.88
C VAL A 191 -14.91 0.65 -13.83
N ILE A 192 -13.87 0.51 -14.66
CA ILE A 192 -12.97 1.62 -15.01
C ILE A 192 -13.51 2.27 -16.30
N THR A 193 -13.76 3.56 -16.26
CA THR A 193 -14.43 4.29 -17.35
C THR A 193 -13.45 4.87 -18.39
N ASP A 194 -12.17 4.98 -18.02
CA ASP A 194 -11.16 5.69 -18.83
C ASP A 194 -9.81 4.94 -18.97
N LEU A 195 -9.77 3.64 -18.66
CA LEU A 195 -8.54 2.83 -18.74
C LEU A 195 -7.85 3.02 -20.11
N SER A 196 -6.71 3.68 -20.10
CA SER A 196 -5.95 4.01 -21.29
C SER A 196 -5.23 2.79 -21.90
N ALA A 197 -4.85 2.88 -23.16
CA ALA A 197 -4.08 1.82 -23.82
C ALA A 197 -2.67 1.65 -23.18
N VAL A 198 -2.10 2.72 -22.62
CA VAL A 198 -0.80 2.72 -21.94
C VAL A 198 -0.91 1.94 -20.63
N GLU A 199 -1.88 2.25 -19.78
CA GLU A 199 -2.13 1.58 -18.51
C GLU A 199 -2.44 0.09 -18.71
N LYS A 200 -3.25 -0.23 -19.70
CA LYS A 200 -3.56 -1.61 -20.06
C LYS A 200 -2.32 -2.38 -20.53
N ALA A 201 -1.48 -1.76 -21.35
CA ALA A 201 -0.23 -2.37 -21.81
C ALA A 201 0.78 -2.55 -20.67
N ALA A 202 0.85 -1.61 -19.74
CA ALA A 202 1.70 -1.64 -18.55
C ALA A 202 1.09 -2.48 -17.40
N LYS A 203 -0.12 -3.02 -17.58
CA LYS A 203 -0.83 -3.87 -16.60
C LYS A 203 -1.16 -3.16 -15.27
N HIS A 204 -1.55 -1.91 -15.33
CA HIS A 204 -1.93 -1.11 -14.17
C HIS A 204 -3.30 -1.49 -13.57
N GLU A 205 -4.03 -2.39 -14.20
CA GLU A 205 -5.30 -2.92 -13.71
C GLU A 205 -5.08 -4.25 -12.97
N HIS A 206 -5.35 -4.27 -11.67
CA HIS A 206 -5.24 -5.43 -10.79
C HIS A 206 -6.63 -5.87 -10.34
N ARG A 207 -7.15 -6.97 -10.95
CA ARG A 207 -8.43 -7.57 -10.62
C ARG A 207 -8.25 -8.68 -9.60
N VAL A 208 -8.59 -8.39 -8.34
CA VAL A 208 -8.44 -9.30 -7.21
C VAL A 208 -9.68 -10.19 -7.11
N SER A 209 -9.54 -11.46 -7.49
CA SER A 209 -10.61 -12.47 -7.35
C SER A 209 -10.72 -13.07 -5.94
N GLY A 210 -9.76 -12.78 -5.09
CA GLY A 210 -9.61 -13.23 -3.73
C GLY A 210 -8.15 -13.36 -3.35
N PHE A 211 -7.90 -13.51 -2.06
CA PHE A 211 -6.55 -13.66 -1.52
C PHE A 211 -6.22 -15.12 -1.24
N MET A 212 -4.94 -15.49 -1.38
CA MET A 212 -4.44 -16.83 -1.05
C MET A 212 -4.80 -17.20 0.40
N GLY A 213 -5.06 -18.50 0.63
CA GLY A 213 -5.48 -18.98 1.94
C GLY A 213 -6.93 -18.66 2.32
N GLY A 214 -7.75 -18.12 1.39
CA GLY A 214 -9.15 -17.77 1.65
C GLY A 214 -9.31 -16.54 2.56
N VAL A 215 -8.31 -15.67 2.58
CA VAL A 215 -8.35 -14.40 3.34
C VAL A 215 -9.42 -13.49 2.72
N SER A 216 -10.19 -12.83 3.59
CA SER A 216 -11.26 -11.91 3.19
C SER A 216 -10.75 -10.71 2.38
N THR A 217 -11.56 -10.24 1.43
CA THR A 217 -11.33 -8.98 0.72
C THR A 217 -11.80 -7.76 1.52
N ALA A 218 -12.66 -7.92 2.53
CA ALA A 218 -13.16 -6.80 3.34
C ALA A 218 -12.03 -6.04 4.04
N LEU A 219 -11.98 -4.72 3.83
CA LEU A 219 -10.98 -3.82 4.41
C LEU A 219 -11.44 -3.32 5.79
N ASN A 220 -11.17 -4.07 6.82
CA ASN A 220 -11.60 -3.78 8.21
C ASN A 220 -10.48 -3.98 9.25
N GLY A 221 -9.21 -3.87 8.84
CA GLY A 221 -8.07 -4.00 9.71
C GLY A 221 -7.88 -5.40 10.28
N GLN A 222 -7.97 -6.42 9.46
CA GLN A 222 -7.86 -7.81 9.90
C GLN A 222 -6.42 -8.14 10.36
N SER A 223 -6.34 -8.98 11.39
CA SER A 223 -5.09 -9.64 11.79
C SER A 223 -5.05 -11.04 11.19
N PHE A 224 -3.91 -11.43 10.67
CA PHE A 224 -3.69 -12.72 10.03
C PHE A 224 -2.81 -13.63 10.87
N ALA A 225 -2.87 -14.93 10.55
CA ALA A 225 -1.91 -15.88 11.12
C ALA A 225 -0.51 -15.56 10.55
N GLU A 226 0.42 -15.28 11.45
CA GLU A 226 1.79 -14.92 11.06
C GLU A 226 2.54 -16.13 10.48
N PRO A 227 3.41 -15.92 9.48
CA PRO A 227 4.30 -16.97 9.00
C PRO A 227 5.16 -17.53 10.14
N ALA A 228 5.37 -18.85 10.16
CA ALA A 228 6.31 -19.41 11.11
C ALA A 228 7.72 -18.86 10.89
N THR A 229 8.33 -18.34 11.96
CA THR A 229 9.70 -17.81 11.93
C THR A 229 10.72 -18.94 11.92
N THR A 230 11.95 -18.64 11.43
CA THR A 230 13.08 -19.60 11.49
C THR A 230 13.68 -19.75 12.88
N ASN A 231 13.33 -18.88 13.82
CA ASN A 231 13.83 -18.92 15.20
C ASN A 231 12.71 -18.56 16.18
N ALA A 232 12.50 -19.42 17.18
CA ALA A 232 11.44 -19.28 18.19
C ALA A 232 11.60 -18.06 19.13
N SER A 233 12.77 -17.41 19.15
CA SER A 233 13.00 -16.19 19.92
C SER A 233 12.52 -14.92 19.19
N MET A 234 12.12 -15.02 17.94
CA MET A 234 11.57 -13.88 17.21
C MET A 234 10.14 -13.61 17.64
N VAL A 235 9.79 -12.33 17.70
CA VAL A 235 8.43 -11.86 18.02
C VAL A 235 7.94 -10.91 16.94
N TYR A 236 6.65 -10.94 16.66
CA TYR A 236 6.03 -10.05 15.70
C TYR A 236 5.70 -8.70 16.33
N LYS A 237 5.95 -7.61 15.61
CA LYS A 237 5.56 -6.25 15.96
C LYS A 237 4.93 -5.56 14.76
N ASN A 238 3.99 -4.67 15.04
CA ASN A 238 3.31 -3.90 14.00
C ASN A 238 4.17 -2.73 13.52
N PHE A 239 4.31 -2.61 12.20
CA PHE A 239 5.03 -1.55 11.49
C PHE A 239 4.14 -0.81 10.49
N SER A 240 2.84 -1.04 10.46
CA SER A 240 1.92 -0.45 9.47
C SER A 240 1.85 1.09 9.51
N ASN A 241 2.44 1.71 10.51
CA ASN A 241 2.62 3.17 10.56
C ASN A 241 3.80 3.69 9.72
N MET A 242 4.63 2.79 9.18
CA MET A 242 5.72 3.15 8.29
C MET A 242 5.22 3.17 6.83
N PRO A 243 5.81 4.01 5.96
CA PRO A 243 5.42 4.06 4.57
C PRO A 243 5.76 2.75 3.85
N LEU A 244 4.91 2.35 2.89
CA LEU A 244 5.19 1.20 2.03
C LEU A 244 6.44 1.45 1.18
N PHE A 245 6.54 2.63 0.57
CA PHE A 245 7.68 3.08 -0.21
C PHE A 245 8.28 4.35 0.40
N SER A 246 9.57 4.58 0.16
CA SER A 246 10.20 5.87 0.41
C SER A 246 9.72 6.92 -0.61
N ASP A 247 9.99 8.20 -0.35
CA ASP A 247 9.60 9.29 -1.25
C ASP A 247 10.16 9.13 -2.69
N ASN A 248 11.25 8.40 -2.83
CA ASN A 248 11.89 8.12 -4.13
C ASN A 248 11.38 6.82 -4.80
N GLY A 249 10.39 6.16 -4.20
CA GLY A 249 9.91 4.87 -4.66
C GLY A 249 10.87 3.71 -4.35
N PRO A 250 10.63 2.51 -4.89
CA PRO A 250 11.48 1.35 -4.66
C PRO A 250 12.78 1.46 -5.45
N SER A 251 13.90 1.13 -4.80
CA SER A 251 15.23 1.07 -5.41
C SER A 251 15.88 -0.29 -5.17
N GLY A 252 16.69 -0.74 -6.14
CA GLY A 252 17.51 -1.93 -5.96
C GLY A 252 18.47 -1.83 -4.77
N ASP A 253 18.90 -0.62 -4.42
CA ASP A 253 19.84 -0.33 -3.33
C ASP A 253 19.20 -0.38 -1.95
N ASP A 254 17.87 -0.32 -1.89
CA ASP A 254 17.14 -0.34 -0.62
C ASP A 254 17.19 -1.70 0.09
N ILE A 255 17.43 -2.78 -0.65
CA ILE A 255 17.27 -4.14 -0.14
C ILE A 255 18.41 -4.53 0.78
N ASN A 256 18.05 -4.95 1.99
CA ASN A 256 18.93 -5.59 2.97
C ASN A 256 18.30 -6.91 3.42
N GLN A 257 18.92 -8.01 3.06
CA GLN A 257 18.54 -9.35 3.50
C GLN A 257 18.77 -9.51 5.01
N GLY A 258 17.82 -10.18 5.66
CA GLY A 258 17.92 -10.53 7.08
C GLY A 258 18.31 -12.00 7.30
N TYR A 259 17.61 -12.65 8.21
CA TYR A 259 17.94 -13.96 8.76
C TYR A 259 17.35 -15.16 8.01
N VAL A 260 17.02 -15.03 6.74
CA VAL A 260 16.57 -16.16 5.91
C VAL A 260 17.39 -16.23 4.63
N GLY A 261 17.62 -17.43 4.11
CA GLY A 261 18.43 -17.68 2.91
C GLY A 261 17.70 -17.42 1.61
N ASP A 262 17.07 -16.28 1.47
CA ASP A 262 16.27 -15.87 0.32
C ASP A 262 17.00 -14.92 -0.64
N CYS A 263 18.31 -14.94 -0.64
CA CYS A 263 19.14 -14.15 -1.55
C CYS A 263 18.73 -14.26 -3.02
N TRP A 264 18.24 -15.43 -3.45
CA TRP A 264 17.70 -15.68 -4.78
C TRP A 264 16.49 -14.79 -5.11
N TYR A 265 15.62 -14.53 -4.13
CA TYR A 265 14.45 -13.69 -4.29
C TYR A 265 14.81 -12.21 -4.20
N LEU A 266 15.58 -11.82 -3.19
CA LEU A 266 15.94 -10.44 -2.94
C LEU A 266 16.89 -9.85 -4.00
N SER A 267 17.85 -10.63 -4.52
CA SER A 267 18.66 -10.18 -5.66
C SER A 267 17.82 -10.00 -6.93
N SER A 268 16.81 -10.84 -7.13
CA SER A 268 15.87 -10.67 -8.25
C SER A 268 15.00 -9.43 -8.09
N LEU A 269 14.46 -9.16 -6.89
CA LEU A 269 13.74 -7.92 -6.59
C LEU A 269 14.63 -6.69 -6.81
N SER A 270 15.89 -6.73 -6.32
CA SER A 270 16.88 -5.66 -6.52
C SER A 270 17.11 -5.39 -8.00
N SER A 271 17.28 -6.42 -8.81
CA SER A 271 17.50 -6.28 -10.25
C SER A 271 16.29 -5.69 -10.98
N VAL A 272 15.08 -6.09 -10.57
CA VAL A 272 13.81 -5.53 -11.13
C VAL A 272 13.63 -4.08 -10.71
N ALA A 273 13.79 -3.76 -9.43
CA ALA A 273 13.66 -2.40 -8.92
C ALA A 273 14.67 -1.43 -9.57
N LYS A 274 15.86 -1.90 -9.91
CA LYS A 274 16.87 -1.13 -10.64
C LYS A 274 16.44 -0.80 -12.07
N ILE A 275 15.88 -1.76 -12.79
CA ILE A 275 15.56 -1.64 -14.23
C ILE A 275 14.20 -0.96 -14.43
N ASN A 276 13.22 -1.34 -13.62
CA ASN A 276 11.85 -0.83 -13.69
C ASN A 276 11.23 -0.81 -12.29
N PRO A 277 11.43 0.28 -11.52
CA PRO A 277 10.85 0.42 -10.19
C PRO A 277 9.32 0.40 -10.20
N ASP A 278 8.70 0.82 -11.31
CA ASP A 278 7.25 0.80 -11.46
C ASP A 278 6.69 -0.63 -11.41
N LYS A 279 7.41 -1.63 -11.92
CA LYS A 279 7.01 -3.02 -11.78
C LYS A 279 6.89 -3.45 -10.31
N ILE A 280 7.72 -2.93 -9.42
CA ILE A 280 7.59 -3.16 -7.97
C ILE A 280 6.39 -2.39 -7.41
N ASN A 281 6.22 -1.11 -7.78
CA ASN A 281 5.08 -0.30 -7.36
C ASN A 281 3.74 -0.99 -7.68
N GLN A 282 3.65 -1.64 -8.83
CA GLN A 282 2.48 -2.36 -9.27
C GLN A 282 2.33 -3.77 -8.69
N SER A 283 3.36 -4.29 -8.03
CA SER A 283 3.31 -5.63 -7.44
C SER A 283 2.83 -5.63 -6.00
N VAL A 284 2.83 -4.49 -5.32
CA VAL A 284 2.42 -4.38 -3.91
C VAL A 284 1.72 -3.05 -3.65
N VAL A 285 0.63 -3.10 -2.88
CA VAL A 285 -0.15 -1.91 -2.50
C VAL A 285 -0.53 -1.96 -1.02
N ASP A 286 -0.54 -0.79 -0.38
CA ASP A 286 -1.15 -0.57 0.93
C ASP A 286 -2.67 -0.49 0.74
N LEU A 287 -3.44 -1.28 1.48
CA LEU A 287 -4.90 -1.32 1.38
C LEU A 287 -5.59 -0.27 2.28
N GLY A 288 -4.82 0.51 3.03
CA GLY A 288 -5.33 1.61 3.87
C GLY A 288 -5.87 1.19 5.23
N ASP A 289 -5.93 -0.10 5.50
CA ASP A 289 -6.43 -0.68 6.77
C ASP A 289 -5.33 -1.35 7.61
N GLY A 290 -4.07 -1.08 7.30
CA GLY A 290 -2.90 -1.69 7.94
C GLY A 290 -2.51 -3.03 7.35
N THR A 291 -3.10 -3.40 6.22
CA THR A 291 -2.77 -4.59 5.45
C THR A 291 -2.31 -4.24 4.03
N TYR A 292 -1.70 -5.19 3.37
CA TYR A 292 -1.08 -5.00 2.05
C TYR A 292 -1.48 -6.13 1.12
N ALA A 293 -1.76 -5.80 -0.14
CA ALA A 293 -1.92 -6.79 -1.20
C ALA A 293 -0.62 -6.91 -1.99
N VAL A 294 -0.21 -8.14 -2.27
CA VAL A 294 0.93 -8.44 -3.14
C VAL A 294 0.46 -9.34 -4.27
N GLN A 295 0.70 -8.91 -5.50
CA GLN A 295 0.40 -9.68 -6.69
C GLN A 295 1.58 -10.57 -7.07
N PHE A 296 1.30 -11.84 -7.25
CA PHE A 296 2.19 -12.82 -7.87
C PHE A 296 1.57 -13.40 -9.13
N THR A 297 2.39 -14.10 -9.89
CA THR A 297 1.95 -14.90 -11.04
C THR A 297 2.22 -16.38 -10.77
N ARG A 298 1.22 -17.22 -10.97
CA ARG A 298 1.35 -18.68 -10.86
C ARG A 298 0.69 -19.32 -12.08
N ASN A 299 1.45 -20.10 -12.85
CA ASN A 299 0.98 -20.73 -14.09
C ASN A 299 0.36 -19.72 -15.07
N GLY A 300 0.94 -18.53 -15.19
CA GLY A 300 0.46 -17.46 -16.06
C GLY A 300 -0.78 -16.72 -15.58
N GLN A 301 -1.25 -17.00 -14.37
CA GLN A 301 -2.41 -16.33 -13.76
C GLN A 301 -1.97 -15.47 -12.58
N ASN A 302 -2.57 -14.29 -12.46
CA ASN A 302 -2.37 -13.45 -11.28
C ASN A 302 -3.01 -14.10 -10.06
N VAL A 303 -2.25 -14.16 -8.96
CA VAL A 303 -2.70 -14.58 -7.64
C VAL A 303 -2.28 -13.53 -6.64
N PHE A 304 -3.09 -13.33 -5.60
CA PHE A 304 -2.88 -12.23 -4.66
C PHE A 304 -2.70 -12.78 -3.24
N SER A 305 -1.69 -12.27 -2.56
CA SER A 305 -1.48 -12.47 -1.13
C SER A 305 -1.92 -11.23 -0.38
N ARG A 306 -2.56 -11.39 0.78
CA ARG A 306 -2.82 -10.30 1.71
C ARG A 306 -2.10 -10.57 3.01
N VAL A 307 -1.29 -9.62 3.43
CA VAL A 307 -0.51 -9.66 4.67
C VAL A 307 -0.69 -8.38 5.46
N ASP A 308 -0.51 -8.43 6.76
CA ASP A 308 -0.51 -7.24 7.60
C ASP A 308 0.91 -6.70 7.84
N GLY A 309 1.00 -5.54 8.48
CA GLY A 309 2.25 -4.87 8.83
C GLY A 309 2.96 -5.45 10.05
N ASN A 310 2.56 -6.62 10.54
CA ASN A 310 3.30 -7.28 11.63
C ASN A 310 4.54 -7.98 11.05
N LEU A 311 5.72 -7.58 11.48
CA LEU A 311 6.99 -8.11 11.00
C LEU A 311 7.78 -8.72 12.16
N ALA A 312 8.50 -9.80 11.89
CA ALA A 312 9.31 -10.48 12.88
C ALA A 312 10.52 -9.64 13.31
N THR A 313 10.79 -9.61 14.60
CA THR A 313 11.90 -8.88 15.23
C THR A 313 12.57 -9.74 16.29
N TRP A 314 13.78 -9.35 16.70
CA TRP A 314 14.47 -9.91 17.87
C TRP A 314 14.03 -9.24 19.19
N GLY A 315 12.79 -8.74 19.27
CA GLY A 315 12.28 -8.00 20.44
C GLY A 315 12.58 -6.49 20.39
N GLY A 316 13.45 -6.04 19.51
CA GLY A 316 13.78 -4.63 19.25
C GLY A 316 12.81 -3.92 18.30
N SER A 317 13.23 -2.79 17.76
CA SER A 317 12.50 -2.00 16.74
C SER A 317 12.91 -2.33 15.31
N SER A 318 13.94 -3.17 15.11
CA SER A 318 14.45 -3.55 13.79
C SER A 318 13.82 -4.86 13.33
N VAL A 319 13.41 -4.89 12.06
CA VAL A 319 12.92 -6.11 11.38
C VAL A 319 14.05 -7.13 11.31
N ALA A 320 13.74 -8.41 11.58
CA ALA A 320 14.72 -9.49 11.62
C ALA A 320 15.00 -10.09 10.23
N TYR A 321 14.05 -10.02 9.34
CA TYR A 321 14.16 -10.48 7.95
C TYR A 321 14.44 -9.30 7.02
N ALA A 322 14.10 -9.42 5.74
CA ALA A 322 14.41 -8.37 4.78
C ALA A 322 13.83 -7.01 5.17
N ASN A 323 14.58 -5.96 4.92
CA ASN A 323 14.20 -4.60 5.27
C ASN A 323 14.81 -3.59 4.30
N VAL A 324 14.29 -2.36 4.33
CA VAL A 324 14.84 -1.23 3.59
C VAL A 324 15.67 -0.37 4.53
N LYS A 325 16.93 -0.16 4.17
CA LYS A 325 17.79 0.86 4.77
C LYS A 325 18.39 1.68 3.64
N ASN A 326 17.88 2.86 3.41
CA ASN A 326 18.53 3.78 2.50
C ASN A 326 19.63 4.57 3.23
N SER A 327 20.49 5.23 2.45
CA SER A 327 21.60 6.09 2.96
C SER A 327 21.13 7.28 3.81
N GLN A 328 19.82 7.56 3.81
CA GLN A 328 19.18 8.66 4.55
C GLN A 328 18.49 8.18 5.84
N GLY A 329 18.52 6.88 6.13
CA GLY A 329 17.89 6.28 7.31
C GLY A 329 16.36 6.16 7.23
N ASN A 330 15.75 6.46 6.11
CA ASN A 330 14.32 6.27 5.88
C ASN A 330 14.06 4.78 5.69
N SER A 331 13.22 4.20 6.51
CA SER A 331 12.76 2.82 6.40
C SER A 331 11.45 2.81 5.62
N ALA A 332 11.31 1.83 4.72
CA ALA A 332 10.09 1.54 3.99
C ALA A 332 9.75 0.04 4.17
N LEU A 333 8.53 -0.36 3.86
CA LEU A 333 8.05 -1.71 4.16
C LEU A 333 8.07 -2.66 2.96
N TRP A 334 8.17 -2.15 1.73
CA TRP A 334 7.90 -2.93 0.52
C TRP A 334 8.67 -4.25 0.43
N VAL A 335 9.95 -4.26 0.79
CA VAL A 335 10.77 -5.49 0.76
C VAL A 335 10.25 -6.51 1.77
N ALA A 336 10.05 -6.09 3.02
CA ALA A 336 9.58 -6.96 4.09
C ALA A 336 8.16 -7.50 3.83
N ILE A 337 7.29 -6.68 3.25
CA ILE A 337 5.93 -7.07 2.88
C ILE A 337 5.95 -8.08 1.72
N MET A 338 6.76 -7.84 0.68
CA MET A 338 6.89 -8.78 -0.44
C MET A 338 7.53 -10.09 -0.01
N GLU A 339 8.55 -10.06 0.87
CA GLU A 339 9.15 -11.25 1.46
C GLU A 339 8.15 -12.04 2.31
N LYS A 340 7.40 -11.37 3.19
CA LYS A 340 6.34 -11.99 3.99
C LYS A 340 5.27 -12.66 3.11
N ALA A 341 4.81 -11.98 2.07
CA ALA A 341 3.84 -12.51 1.11
C ALA A 341 4.39 -13.72 0.34
N MET A 342 5.70 -13.71 -0.01
CA MET A 342 6.36 -14.82 -0.69
C MET A 342 6.33 -16.11 0.14
N THR A 343 6.33 -16.02 1.47
CA THR A 343 6.18 -17.20 2.34
C THR A 343 4.86 -17.94 2.13
N GLN A 344 3.78 -17.22 1.82
CA GLN A 344 2.47 -17.80 1.47
C GLN A 344 2.46 -18.32 0.04
N PHE A 345 3.12 -17.60 -0.88
CA PHE A 345 3.20 -18.00 -2.27
C PHE A 345 3.95 -19.31 -2.46
N MET A 346 5.04 -19.53 -1.73
CA MET A 346 5.91 -20.71 -1.86
C MET A 346 5.40 -21.94 -1.10
N GLY A 347 4.43 -21.81 -0.20
CA GLY A 347 3.96 -22.91 0.63
C GLY A 347 2.45 -22.97 0.81
N THR A 348 1.94 -24.12 1.28
CA THR A 348 0.53 -24.27 1.68
C THR A 348 0.25 -23.67 3.07
N THR A 349 1.29 -23.56 3.90
CA THR A 349 1.28 -22.87 5.18
C THR A 349 2.40 -21.86 5.17
N ALA A 350 2.10 -20.61 5.54
CA ALA A 350 3.09 -19.54 5.53
C ALA A 350 4.23 -19.80 6.54
N SER A 351 5.46 -19.78 6.06
CA SER A 351 6.66 -19.95 6.85
C SER A 351 7.87 -19.34 6.13
N TYR A 352 8.73 -18.64 6.85
CA TYR A 352 10.00 -18.16 6.30
C TYR A 352 10.93 -19.30 5.85
N LYS A 353 10.70 -20.52 6.35
CA LYS A 353 11.41 -21.70 5.86
C LYS A 353 11.05 -22.07 4.41
N ASN A 354 9.89 -21.64 3.91
CA ASN A 354 9.46 -21.92 2.54
C ASN A 354 10.30 -21.18 1.50
N ILE A 355 10.95 -20.11 1.90
CA ILE A 355 11.79 -19.26 1.03
C ILE A 355 13.29 -19.40 1.33
N ASP A 356 13.65 -20.25 2.31
CA ASP A 356 15.04 -20.54 2.66
C ASP A 356 15.68 -21.41 1.57
N GLY A 357 16.33 -20.77 0.60
CA GLY A 357 16.84 -21.35 -0.62
C GLY A 357 15.83 -21.41 -1.77
N GLY A 358 16.30 -21.13 -2.97
CA GLY A 358 15.50 -21.14 -4.19
C GLY A 358 16.30 -20.73 -5.43
N TRP A 359 15.61 -20.50 -6.55
CA TRP A 359 16.20 -20.12 -7.82
C TRP A 359 15.66 -18.79 -8.30
N MET A 360 16.52 -17.96 -8.88
CA MET A 360 16.18 -16.62 -9.41
C MET A 360 15.08 -16.68 -10.48
N SER A 361 15.02 -17.74 -11.29
CA SER A 361 13.94 -17.94 -12.26
C SER A 361 12.57 -17.98 -11.59
N VAL A 362 12.44 -18.66 -10.43
CA VAL A 362 11.18 -18.71 -9.66
C VAL A 362 10.76 -17.31 -9.20
N ALA A 363 11.72 -16.47 -8.81
CA ALA A 363 11.43 -15.09 -8.42
C ALA A 363 10.88 -14.29 -9.61
N TYR A 364 11.51 -14.35 -10.76
CA TYR A 364 11.05 -13.65 -11.97
C TYR A 364 9.69 -14.17 -12.45
N ASP A 365 9.50 -15.50 -12.47
CA ASP A 365 8.22 -16.13 -12.81
C ASP A 365 7.11 -15.67 -11.87
N SER A 366 7.41 -15.56 -10.56
CA SER A 366 6.46 -15.10 -9.57
C SER A 366 6.02 -13.65 -9.78
N MET A 367 6.86 -12.83 -10.42
CA MET A 367 6.54 -11.46 -10.82
C MET A 367 5.89 -11.37 -12.21
N GLY A 368 5.65 -12.51 -12.88
CA GLY A 368 5.06 -12.58 -14.22
C GLY A 368 5.98 -12.06 -15.32
N LEU A 369 7.30 -12.15 -15.11
CA LEU A 369 8.30 -11.70 -16.05
C LEU A 369 8.75 -12.85 -16.95
N SER A 370 8.98 -12.55 -18.23
CA SER A 370 9.59 -13.50 -19.16
C SER A 370 11.08 -13.58 -18.87
N GLU A 371 11.54 -14.74 -18.46
CA GLU A 371 12.91 -14.96 -18.07
C GLU A 371 13.65 -15.90 -19.04
N ARG A 372 14.97 -15.82 -19.02
CA ARG A 372 15.86 -16.72 -19.73
C ARG A 372 17.04 -17.07 -18.83
N ASN A 373 17.28 -18.36 -18.65
CA ASN A 373 18.49 -18.84 -18.01
C ASN A 373 19.70 -18.61 -18.93
N ILE A 374 20.78 -18.13 -18.36
CA ILE A 374 22.08 -17.92 -19.00
C ILE A 374 22.94 -19.14 -18.69
N TRP A 375 23.26 -19.90 -19.71
CA TRP A 375 24.14 -21.08 -19.63
C TRP A 375 25.45 -20.76 -20.37
N ALA A 376 26.46 -20.38 -19.62
CA ALA A 376 27.74 -20.02 -20.20
C ALA A 376 28.65 -21.24 -20.36
N SER A 377 29.23 -21.42 -21.56
CA SER A 377 30.19 -22.47 -21.88
C SER A 377 31.63 -22.06 -21.63
N SER A 378 31.88 -20.77 -21.41
CA SER A 378 33.17 -20.18 -21.12
C SER A 378 33.05 -18.81 -20.47
N THR A 379 34.14 -18.28 -19.94
CA THR A 379 34.21 -16.90 -19.42
C THR A 379 33.79 -15.87 -20.48
N THR A 380 34.25 -16.01 -21.71
CA THR A 380 33.91 -15.12 -22.82
C THR A 380 32.40 -15.20 -23.15
N ASP A 381 31.86 -16.41 -23.17
CA ASP A 381 30.45 -16.63 -23.42
C ASP A 381 29.58 -16.03 -22.32
N LEU A 382 29.97 -16.18 -21.04
CA LEU A 382 29.28 -15.52 -19.91
C LEU A 382 29.24 -14.01 -20.12
N VAL A 383 30.39 -13.40 -20.38
CA VAL A 383 30.50 -11.94 -20.57
C VAL A 383 29.61 -11.47 -21.71
N ASN A 384 29.64 -12.16 -22.85
CA ASN A 384 28.84 -11.81 -24.02
C ASN A 384 27.33 -11.88 -23.71
N GLN A 385 26.89 -12.92 -22.99
CA GLN A 385 25.47 -13.06 -22.61
C GLN A 385 25.02 -12.02 -21.57
N LEU A 386 25.87 -11.72 -20.57
CA LEU A 386 25.59 -10.68 -19.60
C LEU A 386 25.54 -9.29 -20.27
N ASP A 387 26.49 -8.98 -21.13
CA ASP A 387 26.54 -7.70 -21.86
C ASP A 387 25.30 -7.52 -22.75
N ALA A 388 24.93 -8.55 -23.48
CA ALA A 388 23.71 -8.53 -24.29
C ALA A 388 22.45 -8.34 -23.46
N ALA A 389 22.37 -8.98 -22.29
CA ALA A 389 21.21 -8.84 -21.39
C ALA A 389 21.11 -7.42 -20.80
N LEU A 390 22.22 -6.89 -20.29
CA LEU A 390 22.24 -5.54 -19.71
C LEU A 390 22.03 -4.45 -20.78
N THR A 391 22.62 -4.62 -21.98
CA THR A 391 22.39 -3.71 -23.12
C THR A 391 20.93 -3.71 -23.56
N ALA A 392 20.25 -4.85 -23.43
CA ALA A 392 18.80 -4.96 -23.68
C ALA A 392 17.93 -4.52 -22.49
N ASN A 393 18.52 -3.85 -21.52
CA ASN A 393 17.85 -3.34 -20.31
C ASN A 393 17.07 -4.42 -19.54
N LYS A 394 17.68 -5.62 -19.40
CA LYS A 394 17.08 -6.72 -18.64
C LYS A 394 17.55 -6.72 -17.19
N ALA A 395 16.68 -7.13 -16.29
CA ALA A 395 17.05 -7.48 -14.92
C ALA A 395 17.90 -8.76 -14.93
N VAL A 396 19.06 -8.73 -14.30
CA VAL A 396 20.01 -9.86 -14.36
C VAL A 396 20.49 -10.24 -12.96
N THR A 397 20.39 -11.52 -12.64
CA THR A 397 20.92 -12.11 -11.40
C THR A 397 21.83 -13.28 -11.71
N LEU A 398 22.73 -13.59 -10.79
CA LEU A 398 23.56 -14.79 -10.85
C LEU A 398 23.73 -15.40 -9.45
N GLY A 399 23.89 -16.73 -9.44
CA GLY A 399 24.20 -17.50 -8.25
C GLY A 399 25.64 -17.98 -8.28
N ILE A 400 26.32 -17.88 -7.15
CA ILE A 400 27.67 -18.39 -6.90
C ILE A 400 27.57 -19.65 -6.05
N GLY A 401 27.96 -20.78 -6.54
CA GLY A 401 27.96 -22.06 -5.81
C GLY A 401 29.22 -22.23 -4.98
N SER A 402 30.40 -22.20 -5.64
CA SER A 402 31.69 -22.28 -4.98
C SER A 402 32.49 -21.01 -5.22
N VAL A 403 33.35 -20.66 -4.27
CA VAL A 403 34.16 -19.42 -4.38
C VAL A 403 35.55 -19.74 -4.91
N PRO A 404 35.94 -19.23 -6.09
CA PRO A 404 37.30 -19.31 -6.57
C PRO A 404 38.27 -18.59 -5.62
N ALA A 405 39.49 -19.07 -5.54
CA ALA A 405 40.52 -18.49 -4.67
C ALA A 405 40.71 -16.99 -4.93
N GLY A 406 40.63 -16.18 -3.88
CA GLY A 406 40.79 -14.71 -3.95
C GLY A 406 39.64 -13.95 -4.61
N ALA A 407 38.50 -14.60 -4.89
CA ALA A 407 37.32 -13.90 -5.37
C ALA A 407 36.59 -13.21 -4.19
N PRO A 408 36.12 -11.97 -4.36
CA PRO A 408 35.35 -11.24 -3.34
C PRO A 408 33.88 -11.67 -3.39
N LEU A 409 33.61 -12.96 -3.31
CA LEU A 409 32.29 -13.56 -3.50
C LEU A 409 31.93 -14.47 -2.33
N ILE A 410 30.65 -14.69 -2.10
CA ILE A 410 30.09 -15.64 -1.12
C ILE A 410 29.57 -16.86 -1.89
N GLY A 411 29.93 -18.05 -1.43
CA GLY A 411 29.41 -19.30 -1.98
C GLY A 411 28.00 -19.63 -1.49
N GLY A 412 27.22 -20.33 -2.31
CA GLY A 412 25.81 -20.62 -2.03
C GLY A 412 24.94 -19.36 -2.00
N HIS A 413 25.29 -18.32 -2.78
CA HIS A 413 24.68 -17.00 -2.68
C HIS A 413 24.33 -16.43 -4.06
N ALA A 414 23.27 -15.59 -4.09
CA ALA A 414 22.81 -14.92 -5.30
C ALA A 414 23.09 -13.42 -5.24
N TYR A 415 23.37 -12.84 -6.40
CA TYR A 415 23.72 -11.44 -6.60
C TYR A 415 22.90 -10.83 -7.73
N THR A 416 22.60 -9.54 -7.65
CA THR A 416 22.21 -8.72 -8.80
C THR A 416 23.46 -8.39 -9.63
N VAL A 417 23.39 -8.55 -10.94
CA VAL A 417 24.43 -8.02 -11.83
C VAL A 417 24.17 -6.53 -12.03
N ASP A 418 25.06 -5.71 -11.48
CA ASP A 418 24.88 -4.28 -11.55
C ASP A 418 25.34 -3.70 -12.89
N HIS A 419 26.59 -3.87 -13.22
CA HIS A 419 27.14 -3.48 -14.53
C HIS A 419 28.43 -4.21 -14.86
N LEU A 420 28.87 -4.06 -16.11
CA LEU A 420 30.14 -4.57 -16.61
C LEU A 420 31.12 -3.41 -16.77
N ASN A 421 32.27 -3.49 -16.13
CA ASN A 421 33.36 -2.53 -16.29
C ASN A 421 34.16 -2.86 -17.54
N LYS A 422 34.31 -1.91 -18.47
CA LYS A 422 35.01 -2.10 -19.74
C LYS A 422 36.26 -1.23 -19.84
N ASP A 423 37.28 -1.74 -20.46
CA ASP A 423 38.49 -0.98 -20.83
C ASP A 423 38.20 0.01 -21.99
N ALA A 424 39.17 0.82 -22.35
CA ALA A 424 39.05 1.79 -23.44
C ALA A 424 38.82 1.14 -24.83
N LYS A 425 39.03 -0.18 -24.95
CA LYS A 425 38.81 -0.98 -26.19
C LYS A 425 37.45 -1.69 -26.16
N GLY A 426 36.68 -1.53 -25.07
CA GLY A 426 35.37 -2.15 -24.88
C GLY A 426 35.43 -3.60 -24.32
N ASN A 427 36.61 -4.10 -23.93
CA ASN A 427 36.69 -5.42 -23.30
C ASN A 427 36.24 -5.35 -21.85
N VAL A 428 35.40 -6.29 -21.40
CA VAL A 428 35.00 -6.39 -20.01
C VAL A 428 36.16 -6.85 -19.14
N ILE A 429 36.53 -6.01 -18.17
CA ILE A 429 37.64 -6.27 -17.24
C ILE A 429 37.17 -6.75 -15.88
N SER A 430 35.96 -6.36 -15.49
CA SER A 430 35.35 -6.81 -14.24
C SER A 430 33.80 -6.69 -14.29
N ILE A 431 33.14 -7.38 -13.38
CA ILE A 431 31.69 -7.41 -13.19
C ILE A 431 31.40 -6.86 -11.80
N THR A 432 30.61 -5.80 -11.72
CA THR A 432 30.11 -5.28 -10.45
C THR A 432 28.79 -5.95 -10.12
N LEU A 433 28.75 -6.50 -8.91
CA LEU A 433 27.63 -7.27 -8.38
C LEU A 433 27.10 -6.60 -7.12
N ARG A 434 25.80 -6.55 -6.95
CA ARG A 434 25.19 -6.12 -5.71
C ARG A 434 24.81 -7.33 -4.85
N ASN A 435 25.33 -7.36 -3.64
CA ASN A 435 24.99 -8.32 -2.62
C ASN A 435 23.65 -7.91 -1.93
N PRO A 436 22.62 -8.76 -1.92
CA PRO A 436 21.35 -8.45 -1.27
C PRO A 436 21.48 -8.26 0.26
N TRP A 437 22.61 -8.58 0.88
CA TRP A 437 22.88 -8.25 2.29
C TRP A 437 22.99 -6.75 2.55
N GLY A 438 23.16 -5.92 1.49
CA GLY A 438 23.40 -4.49 1.61
C GLY A 438 24.79 -4.15 2.21
N VAL A 439 25.68 -5.14 2.26
CA VAL A 439 27.08 -5.06 2.68
C VAL A 439 27.89 -6.01 1.79
N ASP A 440 29.20 -5.79 1.65
CA ASP A 440 30.03 -6.54 0.71
C ASP A 440 30.08 -8.04 1.06
N GLY A 441 30.10 -8.37 2.33
CA GLY A 441 30.14 -9.75 2.83
C GLY A 441 31.53 -10.38 2.70
N ALA A 442 32.07 -10.48 1.50
CA ALA A 442 33.44 -10.90 1.24
C ALA A 442 34.09 -9.92 0.26
N GLY A 443 35.36 -9.61 0.49
CA GLY A 443 36.05 -8.55 -0.22
C GLY A 443 35.85 -7.19 0.47
N ASN A 444 36.70 -6.26 0.15
CA ASN A 444 36.64 -4.90 0.65
C ASN A 444 37.34 -4.00 -0.38
N ASP A 445 36.59 -3.19 -1.07
CA ASP A 445 37.10 -2.16 -1.98
C ASP A 445 37.34 -0.81 -1.27
N GLY A 446 37.13 -0.77 0.04
CA GLY A 446 37.29 0.41 0.90
C GLY A 446 35.95 1.01 1.35
N VAL A 447 34.82 0.58 0.78
CA VAL A 447 33.45 1.00 1.14
C VAL A 447 32.63 -0.26 1.35
N ASN A 448 31.91 -0.35 2.45
CA ASN A 448 31.04 -1.51 2.72
C ASN A 448 29.59 -1.15 2.36
N ASP A 449 29.31 -1.06 1.07
CA ASP A 449 28.04 -0.58 0.51
C ASP A 449 27.18 -1.65 -0.17
N GLY A 450 27.65 -2.89 -0.13
CA GLY A 450 27.00 -4.04 -0.74
C GLY A 450 27.36 -4.27 -2.20
N TYR A 451 28.32 -3.52 -2.75
CA TYR A 451 28.83 -3.74 -4.09
C TYR A 451 30.19 -4.43 -4.04
N VAL A 452 30.31 -5.49 -4.82
CA VAL A 452 31.56 -6.24 -4.98
C VAL A 452 31.92 -6.33 -6.45
N THR A 453 33.22 -6.20 -6.75
CA THR A 453 33.72 -6.27 -8.12
C THR A 453 34.62 -7.48 -8.28
N ALA A 454 34.23 -8.39 -9.18
CA ALA A 454 34.99 -9.62 -9.49
C ALA A 454 35.38 -9.65 -10.96
N THR A 455 36.47 -10.35 -11.26
CA THR A 455 36.87 -10.61 -12.67
C THR A 455 35.91 -11.60 -13.33
N PRO A 456 35.73 -11.54 -14.66
CA PRO A 456 34.91 -12.51 -15.37
C PRO A 456 35.29 -13.98 -15.10
N ALA A 457 36.58 -14.26 -14.94
CA ALA A 457 37.07 -15.60 -14.63
C ALA A 457 36.66 -16.05 -13.20
N GLN A 458 36.68 -15.14 -12.22
CA GLN A 458 36.22 -15.44 -10.86
C GLN A 458 34.72 -15.71 -10.84
N VAL A 459 33.91 -14.90 -11.53
CA VAL A 459 32.47 -15.11 -11.63
C VAL A 459 32.14 -16.43 -12.32
N TYR A 460 32.77 -16.70 -13.49
CA TYR A 460 32.56 -17.93 -14.24
C TYR A 460 32.98 -19.18 -13.46
N GLY A 461 34.14 -19.13 -12.78
CA GLY A 461 34.67 -20.25 -11.99
C GLY A 461 33.79 -20.60 -10.77
N GLY A 462 33.00 -19.66 -10.26
CA GLY A 462 32.06 -19.87 -9.16
C GLY A 462 30.59 -20.02 -9.58
N LEU A 463 30.29 -19.82 -10.86
CA LEU A 463 28.92 -19.73 -11.36
C LEU A 463 28.12 -21.01 -11.11
N LEU A 464 27.01 -20.89 -10.40
CA LEU A 464 25.98 -21.92 -10.26
C LEU A 464 24.91 -21.79 -11.36
N GLY A 465 24.60 -20.57 -11.75
CA GLY A 465 23.66 -20.23 -12.80
C GLY A 465 23.42 -18.73 -12.84
N ALA A 466 22.87 -18.23 -13.94
CA ALA A 466 22.42 -16.85 -14.06
C ALA A 466 21.09 -16.80 -14.80
N THR A 467 20.29 -15.77 -14.52
CA THR A 467 18.98 -15.58 -15.13
C THR A 467 18.81 -14.10 -15.51
N ALA A 468 18.30 -13.86 -16.71
CA ALA A 468 17.95 -12.52 -17.19
C ALA A 468 16.47 -12.45 -17.51
N ALA A 469 15.78 -11.44 -17.02
CA ALA A 469 14.36 -11.22 -17.24
C ALA A 469 14.06 -9.91 -17.97
N ILE A 470 13.03 -9.92 -18.81
CA ILE A 470 12.45 -8.72 -19.42
C ILE A 470 11.46 -8.12 -18.42
N VAL A 471 11.65 -6.88 -18.05
CA VAL A 471 10.87 -6.16 -17.03
C VAL A 471 10.06 -5.04 -17.66
#